data_07e5330f15c623078e5a2b20af966898
#
_entry.id   07e5330f15c623078e5a2b20af966898
#
_cell.length_a   1.000
_cell.length_b   1.000
_cell.length_c   1.000
_cell.angle_alpha   90.00
_cell.angle_beta   90.00
_cell.angle_gamma   90.00
#
_symmetry.space_group_name_H-M   'P 1'
#
loop_
_entity.id
_entity.type
_entity.pdbx_description
1 polymer ?
#
loop_
_entity_poly.entity_id
_entity_poly.type
_entity_poly.pdbx_seq_one_letter_code
_entity_poly.pdbx_strand_id
1 'polypeptide(L)'
;MNTAESWRALFENWPDAIPRQGIVITPQESIPFINYLISGSLVILERDKPDTLGARKVIVSYDNIVALKLPSPLELVKFQVMGFQPPF
;
A
#
# COMPACT_ATOMS: atom_id res chain seq x y z
N MET A 1 -15.92 10.27 1.12
CA MET A 1 -14.55 9.96 0.65
C MET A 1 -14.63 8.81 -0.35
N ASN A 2 -14.07 8.94 -1.52
CA ASN A 2 -14.06 7.86 -2.51
C ASN A 2 -12.90 6.90 -2.24
N THR A 3 -12.86 5.80 -2.99
CA THR A 3 -11.86 4.74 -2.78
C THR A 3 -10.42 5.25 -2.98
N ALA A 4 -10.21 6.07 -4.00
CA ALA A 4 -8.87 6.62 -4.26
C ALA A 4 -8.40 7.51 -3.12
N GLU A 5 -9.29 8.34 -2.58
CA GLU A 5 -8.96 9.18 -1.43
C GLU A 5 -8.68 8.36 -0.19
N SER A 6 -9.38 7.25 -0.01
CA SER A 6 -9.13 6.33 1.10
C SER A 6 -7.75 5.69 1.01
N TRP A 7 -7.35 5.24 -0.19
CA TRP A 7 -6.01 4.72 -0.40
C TRP A 7 -4.94 5.80 -0.16
N ARG A 8 -5.18 7.00 -0.67
CA ARG A 8 -4.28 8.12 -0.48
C ARG A 8 -4.07 8.39 1.01
N ALA A 9 -5.17 8.51 1.76
CA ALA A 9 -5.10 8.77 3.19
C ALA A 9 -4.32 7.67 3.93
N LEU A 10 -4.52 6.42 3.55
CA LEU A 10 -3.82 5.30 4.16
C LEU A 10 -2.31 5.38 3.94
N PHE A 11 -1.87 5.64 2.71
CA PHE A 11 -0.44 5.76 2.41
C PHE A 11 0.17 7.02 3.03
N GLU A 12 -0.57 8.13 3.06
CA GLU A 12 -0.08 9.38 3.66
C GLU A 12 0.11 9.26 5.18
N ASN A 13 -0.71 8.45 5.84
CA ASN A 13 -0.73 8.33 7.30
C ASN A 13 -0.24 6.96 7.77
N TRP A 14 0.64 6.33 7.02
CA TRP A 14 1.18 5.02 7.36
C TRP A 14 1.87 5.07 8.73
N PRO A 15 1.46 4.23 9.69
CA PRO A 15 2.04 4.28 11.04
C PRO A 15 3.48 3.79 11.06
N ASP A 16 4.33 4.42 11.86
CA ASP A 16 5.73 4.01 12.00
C ASP A 16 5.87 2.59 12.55
N ALA A 17 4.90 2.15 13.34
CA ALA A 17 4.94 0.82 13.95
C ALA A 17 4.71 -0.32 12.94
N ILE A 18 4.21 0.00 11.74
CA ILE A 18 3.95 -1.00 10.71
C ILE A 18 4.99 -0.84 9.60
N PRO A 19 5.75 -1.89 9.28
CA PRO A 19 6.74 -1.80 8.20
C PRO A 19 6.10 -1.38 6.88
N ARG A 20 6.79 -0.52 6.13
CA ARG A 20 6.32 -0.01 4.84
C ARG A 20 6.56 -1.01 3.74
N GLN A 21 5.98 -2.19 3.88
CA GLN A 21 6.13 -3.25 2.91
C GLN A 21 4.81 -4.00 2.76
N GLY A 22 4.60 -4.56 1.59
CA GLY A 22 3.37 -5.27 1.30
C GLY A 22 3.27 -5.61 -0.17
N ILE A 23 2.06 -5.93 -0.59
CA ILE A 23 1.76 -6.24 -1.99
C ILE A 23 0.53 -5.43 -2.39
N VAL A 24 0.73 -4.50 -3.33
CA VAL A 24 -0.38 -3.75 -3.94
C VAL A 24 -0.95 -4.59 -5.06
N ILE A 25 -2.27 -4.79 -5.05
CA ILE A 25 -2.99 -5.53 -6.08
C ILE A 25 -3.69 -4.52 -6.97
N THR A 26 -3.44 -4.61 -8.28
CA THR A 26 -4.18 -3.89 -9.30
C THR A 26 -4.89 -4.90 -10.19
N PRO A 27 -5.82 -4.45 -11.07
CA PRO A 27 -6.46 -5.41 -11.99
C PRO A 27 -5.47 -6.14 -12.90
N GLN A 28 -4.29 -5.57 -13.15
CA GLN A 28 -3.32 -6.12 -14.08
C GLN A 28 -2.25 -6.97 -13.39
N GLU A 29 -1.90 -6.65 -12.13
CA GLU A 29 -0.76 -7.32 -11.51
C GLU A 29 -0.76 -7.18 -9.99
N SER A 30 0.10 -7.97 -9.37
CA SER A 30 0.43 -7.87 -7.95
C SER A 30 1.82 -7.27 -7.84
N ILE A 31 1.97 -6.21 -7.05
CA ILE A 31 3.24 -5.46 -6.95
C ILE A 31 3.75 -5.52 -5.52
N PRO A 32 4.70 -6.41 -5.22
CA PRO A 32 5.34 -6.41 -3.90
C PRO A 32 6.23 -5.19 -3.77
N PHE A 33 6.24 -4.58 -2.58
CA PHE A 33 7.08 -3.42 -2.32
C PHE A 33 7.69 -3.48 -0.93
N ILE A 34 8.82 -2.79 -0.76
CA ILE A 34 9.55 -2.68 0.51
C ILE A 34 9.62 -1.26 1.01
N ASN A 35 9.21 -0.30 0.20
CA ASN A 35 9.13 1.11 0.58
C ASN A 35 8.33 1.86 -0.49
N TYR A 36 7.98 3.10 -0.22
CA TYR A 36 7.23 3.90 -1.18
C TYR A 36 7.37 5.40 -0.90
N LEU A 37 7.06 6.21 -1.91
CA LEU A 37 6.90 7.65 -1.79
C LEU A 37 5.56 8.03 -2.43
N ILE A 38 5.00 9.15 -2.02
CA ILE A 38 3.70 9.60 -2.49
C ILE A 38 3.77 10.98 -3.13
N SER A 39 2.90 11.23 -4.08
CA SER A 39 2.76 12.54 -4.71
C SER A 39 1.36 12.68 -5.30
N GLY A 40 0.53 13.56 -4.70
CA GLY A 40 -0.83 13.80 -5.20
C GLY A 40 -1.65 12.52 -5.27
N SER A 41 -2.05 12.12 -6.47
CA SER A 41 -2.87 10.93 -6.72
C SER A 41 -2.04 9.69 -7.05
N LEU A 42 -0.72 9.76 -6.88
CA LEU A 42 0.20 8.69 -7.27
C LEU A 42 1.02 8.20 -6.08
N VAL A 43 1.37 6.93 -6.12
CA VAL A 43 2.33 6.32 -5.20
C VAL A 43 3.40 5.62 -6.03
N ILE A 44 4.67 5.82 -5.65
CA ILE A 44 5.77 5.07 -6.26
C ILE A 44 6.19 3.97 -5.29
N LEU A 45 6.13 2.73 -5.76
CA LEU A 45 6.46 1.54 -4.98
C LEU A 45 7.85 1.07 -5.34
N GLU A 46 8.68 0.82 -4.33
CA GLU A 46 10.00 0.25 -4.51
C GLU A 46 9.95 -1.25 -4.32
N ARG A 47 10.37 -2.01 -5.33
CA ARG A 47 10.43 -3.47 -5.27
C ARG A 47 11.76 -3.92 -4.71
N ASP A 48 11.73 -5.03 -3.97
CA ASP A 48 12.94 -5.69 -3.47
C ASP A 48 13.75 -6.28 -4.63
N LYS A 49 13.04 -6.84 -5.62
CA LYS A 49 13.66 -7.48 -6.81
C LYS A 49 13.02 -6.90 -8.07
N PRO A 50 13.79 -6.81 -9.18
CA PRO A 50 13.21 -6.38 -10.44
C PRO A 50 12.09 -7.33 -10.89
N ASP A 51 11.12 -6.82 -11.62
CA ASP A 51 10.10 -7.66 -12.25
C ASP A 51 10.68 -8.31 -13.51
N THR A 52 9.81 -8.99 -14.27
CA THR A 52 10.25 -9.71 -15.48
C THR A 52 10.80 -8.78 -16.57
N LEU A 53 10.49 -7.49 -16.51
CA LEU A 53 10.98 -6.48 -17.44
C LEU A 53 12.15 -5.67 -16.85
N GLY A 54 12.59 -6.00 -15.64
CA GLY A 54 13.67 -5.30 -14.97
C GLY A 54 13.24 -4.08 -14.17
N ALA A 55 11.94 -3.85 -14.00
CA ALA A 55 11.43 -2.70 -13.25
C ALA A 55 11.63 -2.89 -11.76
N ARG A 56 12.25 -1.91 -11.10
CA ARG A 56 12.45 -1.88 -9.64
C ARG A 56 11.51 -0.89 -8.95
N LYS A 57 10.95 0.05 -9.71
CA LYS A 57 10.02 1.07 -9.23
C LYS A 57 8.76 1.01 -10.07
N VAL A 58 7.61 1.11 -9.41
CA VAL A 58 6.32 1.11 -10.11
C VAL A 58 5.51 2.29 -9.60
N ILE A 59 5.09 3.14 -10.51
CA ILE A 59 4.22 4.28 -10.17
C ILE A 59 2.78 3.87 -10.45
N VAL A 60 1.93 3.97 -9.42
CA VAL A 60 0.55 3.51 -9.48
C VAL A 60 -0.39 4.65 -9.10
N SER A 61 -1.48 4.80 -9.83
CA SER A 61 -2.57 5.69 -9.43
C SER A 61 -3.37 5.03 -8.30
N TYR A 62 -3.78 5.82 -7.31
CA TYR A 62 -4.65 5.30 -6.25
C TYR A 62 -5.96 4.72 -6.80
N ASP A 63 -6.45 5.25 -7.91
CA ASP A 63 -7.67 4.74 -8.57
C ASP A 63 -7.51 3.29 -9.03
N ASN A 64 -6.30 2.84 -9.24
CA ASN A 64 -6.03 1.51 -9.77
C ASN A 64 -5.74 0.47 -8.68
N ILE A 65 -5.74 0.85 -7.43
CA ILE A 65 -5.49 -0.08 -6.32
C ILE A 65 -6.79 -0.79 -5.95
N VAL A 66 -6.76 -2.11 -5.97
CA VAL A 66 -7.89 -2.96 -5.61
C VAL A 66 -7.73 -3.48 -4.18
N ALA A 67 -6.51 -3.80 -3.77
CA ALA A 67 -6.24 -4.35 -2.46
C ALA A 67 -4.78 -4.10 -2.05
N LEU A 68 -4.53 -4.20 -0.77
CA LEU A 68 -3.18 -4.13 -0.20
C LEU A 68 -3.05 -5.31 0.75
N LYS A 69 -2.06 -6.18 0.50
CA LYS A 69 -1.75 -7.30 1.38
C LYS A 69 -0.53 -6.96 2.20
N LEU A 70 -0.61 -7.19 3.50
CA LEU A 70 0.47 -6.90 4.43
C LEU A 70 1.01 -8.21 4.99
N PRO A 71 2.30 -8.52 4.77
CA PRO A 71 2.91 -9.76 5.29
C PRO A 71 3.29 -9.66 6.77
N SER A 72 2.72 -8.70 7.47
CA SER A 72 3.04 -8.44 8.87
C SER A 72 2.38 -9.47 9.78
N PRO A 73 3.13 -10.03 10.77
CA PRO A 73 2.56 -10.94 11.76
C PRO A 73 1.82 -10.21 12.89
N LEU A 74 1.67 -8.91 12.82
CA LEU A 74 1.03 -8.12 13.88
C LEU A 74 -0.43 -8.50 14.03
N GLU A 75 -0.91 -8.49 15.28
CA GLU A 75 -2.31 -8.76 15.57
C GLU A 75 -3.22 -7.69 14.99
N LEU A 76 -4.44 -8.07 14.66
CA LEU A 76 -5.41 -7.18 14.01
C LEU A 76 -5.61 -5.87 14.77
N VAL A 77 -5.60 -5.92 16.10
CA VAL A 77 -5.81 -4.72 16.94
C VAL A 77 -4.75 -3.63 16.67
N LYS A 78 -3.56 -4.03 16.25
CA LYS A 78 -2.48 -3.06 15.94
C LYS A 78 -2.79 -2.20 14.73
N PHE A 79 -3.73 -2.63 13.88
CA PHE A 79 -4.11 -1.87 12.69
C PHE A 79 -5.16 -0.80 12.96
N GLN A 80 -5.64 -0.67 14.20
CA GLN A 80 -6.55 0.41 14.58
C GLN A 80 -5.87 1.78 14.42
N VAL A 81 -4.54 1.84 14.52
CA VAL A 81 -3.79 3.08 14.30
C VAL A 81 -3.92 3.59 12.85
N MET A 82 -4.35 2.73 11.93
CA MET A 82 -4.62 3.11 10.54
C MET A 82 -6.06 3.60 10.32
N GLY A 83 -6.85 3.67 11.38
CA GLY A 83 -8.24 4.13 11.30
C GLY A 83 -9.28 3.03 11.26
N PHE A 84 -8.87 1.78 11.29
CA PHE A 84 -9.81 0.66 11.29
C PHE A 84 -10.39 0.45 12.69
N GLN A 85 -11.69 0.22 12.76
CA GLN A 85 -12.40 0.07 14.02
C GLN A 85 -13.20 -1.22 14.05
N PRO A 86 -13.47 -1.77 15.26
CA PRO A 86 -14.41 -2.89 15.37
C PRO A 86 -15.78 -2.48 14.83
N PRO A 87 -16.55 -3.42 14.26
CA PRO A 87 -17.85 -3.11 13.67
C PRO A 87 -18.94 -2.74 14.70
N PHE A 88 -18.64 -2.82 15.99
CA PHE A 88 -19.60 -2.52 17.07
C PHE A 88 -18.90 -1.97 18.30
#